data_9e5f07cdb656b459f067ca75559f1384
#
_entry.id   9e5f07cdb656b459f067ca75559f1384
#
_cell.length_a   1.000
_cell.length_b   1.000
_cell.length_c   1.000
_cell.angle_alpha   90.00
_cell.angle_beta   90.00
_cell.angle_gamma   90.00
#
_symmetry.space_group_name_H-M   'P 1'
#
loop_
_entity.id
_entity.type
_entity.pdbx_description
1 polymer ?
#
loop_
_entity_poly.entity_id
_entity_poly.type
_entity_poly.pdbx_seq_one_letter_code
_entity_poly.pdbx_strand_id
1 'polypeptide(L)'
;MTLALTVDADRWRRHLQAVLDRNPGLVPVIKGNGYGFGVARLAAEAQRLGVDTVAVGEAAEAEKVRERFSGQILVMAPWHPRLGAFEPDPKLLRTVAHVESAQAMAGSNHRMVVELRTAMNRSGLDPAQLEQARGYLRRFPSAGWALHLPLAGDPVAEALRVLEGAAISGPDETVWVSHVLDGKLRALHRRLPAVTLRPRVGTALWLGDRKAFQATATVLDVHRLSRRTPYGYRQRTMKRDGYLLVLSGGTGHGVGLEAPRSVRGLLPRAKLAAIGLLGAGGRTLSPYVVGGRQR
;
A
#
# COMPACT_ATOMS: atom_id res chain seq x y z
N MET A 1 24.76 6.85 17.00
CA MET A 1 23.53 6.61 16.19
C MET A 1 22.93 5.30 16.64
N THR A 2 21.64 5.26 16.78
CA THR A 2 21.02 4.15 17.49
C THR A 2 20.52 3.06 16.54
N LEU A 3 19.53 3.33 15.70
CA LEU A 3 19.03 2.43 14.67
C LEU A 3 19.10 3.17 13.34
N ALA A 4 19.67 2.58 12.31
CA ALA A 4 19.81 3.21 11.00
C ALA A 4 19.22 2.31 9.91
N LEU A 5 18.53 2.94 8.96
CA LEU A 5 18.11 2.32 7.71
C LEU A 5 18.94 2.95 6.59
N THR A 6 19.76 2.15 5.95
CA THR A 6 20.52 2.55 4.77
C THR A 6 19.81 2.07 3.52
N VAL A 7 19.73 2.94 2.52
CA VAL A 7 19.13 2.64 1.23
C VAL A 7 20.20 2.73 0.14
N ASP A 8 20.40 1.65 -0.60
CA ASP A 8 21.14 1.67 -1.86
C ASP A 8 20.26 2.38 -2.90
N ALA A 9 20.52 3.66 -3.08
CA ALA A 9 19.67 4.52 -3.91
C ALA A 9 19.65 4.11 -5.38
N ASP A 10 20.80 3.66 -5.92
CA ASP A 10 20.91 3.26 -7.31
C ASP A 10 20.15 1.96 -7.57
N ARG A 11 20.32 0.98 -6.70
CA ARG A 11 19.56 -0.27 -6.76
C ARG A 11 18.06 -0.03 -6.61
N TRP A 12 17.68 0.80 -5.65
CA TRP A 12 16.28 1.15 -5.42
C TRP A 12 15.66 1.83 -6.65
N ARG A 13 16.34 2.83 -7.24
CA ARG A 13 15.87 3.54 -8.43
C ARG A 13 15.79 2.64 -9.65
N ARG A 14 16.74 1.73 -9.84
CA ARG A 14 16.64 0.71 -10.90
C ARG A 14 15.40 -0.17 -10.73
N HIS A 15 15.08 -0.56 -9.49
CA HIS A 15 13.85 -1.31 -9.21
C HIS A 15 12.60 -0.50 -9.53
N LEU A 16 12.51 0.78 -9.11
CA LEU A 16 11.38 1.65 -9.42
C LEU A 16 11.14 1.73 -10.92
N GLN A 17 12.20 1.99 -11.69
CA GLN A 17 12.13 2.07 -13.15
C GLN A 17 11.67 0.75 -13.77
N ALA A 18 12.24 -0.35 -13.35
CA ALA A 18 11.86 -1.67 -13.84
C ALA A 18 10.39 -2.04 -13.55
N VAL A 19 9.83 -1.59 -12.41
CA VAL A 19 8.41 -1.78 -12.10
C VAL A 19 7.56 -0.89 -13.00
N LEU A 20 7.96 0.35 -13.25
CA LEU A 20 7.27 1.28 -14.13
C LEU A 20 7.21 0.76 -15.57
N ASP A 21 8.35 0.31 -16.11
CA ASP A 21 8.48 -0.18 -17.49
C ASP A 21 7.61 -1.41 -17.77
N ARG A 22 7.44 -2.29 -16.77
CA ARG A 22 6.60 -3.48 -16.90
C ARG A 22 5.11 -3.20 -16.76
N ASN A 23 4.74 -2.04 -16.22
CA ASN A 23 3.35 -1.71 -15.87
C ASN A 23 2.98 -0.32 -16.44
N PRO A 24 2.71 -0.21 -17.73
CA PRO A 24 2.30 1.05 -18.36
C PRO A 24 1.11 1.69 -17.66
N GLY A 25 1.11 3.01 -17.51
CA GLY A 25 0.07 3.75 -16.82
C GLY A 25 0.09 3.63 -15.29
N LEU A 26 1.20 3.11 -14.71
CA LEU A 26 1.36 2.95 -13.28
C LEU A 26 1.21 4.28 -12.53
N VAL A 27 0.47 4.22 -11.43
CA VAL A 27 0.22 5.32 -10.50
C VAL A 27 0.85 5.00 -9.15
N PRO A 28 1.96 5.66 -8.79
CA PRO A 28 2.58 5.49 -7.48
C PRO A 28 1.64 5.89 -6.36
N VAL A 29 1.47 5.03 -5.35
CA VAL A 29 0.70 5.33 -4.15
C VAL A 29 1.64 5.89 -3.09
N ILE A 30 1.38 7.12 -2.63
CA ILE A 30 2.12 7.82 -1.57
C ILE A 30 1.14 8.10 -0.43
N LYS A 31 1.20 7.32 0.65
CA LYS A 31 0.24 7.43 1.77
C LYS A 31 0.94 7.28 3.12
N GLY A 32 0.29 7.77 4.16
CA GLY A 32 0.83 7.77 5.52
C GLY A 32 2.13 8.57 5.58
N ASN A 33 3.17 8.02 6.18
CA ASN A 33 4.48 8.66 6.23
C ASN A 33 5.36 8.36 4.98
N GLY A 34 4.76 8.11 3.80
CA GLY A 34 5.50 7.76 2.59
C GLY A 34 6.26 6.44 2.73
N TYR A 35 5.61 5.39 3.25
CA TYR A 35 6.23 4.06 3.45
C TYR A 35 7.54 4.09 4.25
N GLY A 36 7.72 5.10 5.11
CA GLY A 36 8.93 5.31 5.90
C GLY A 36 9.99 6.23 5.27
N PHE A 37 9.82 6.62 3.99
CA PHE A 37 10.73 7.56 3.31
C PHE A 37 10.36 9.03 3.52
N GLY A 38 9.13 9.29 3.93
CA GLY A 38 8.52 10.62 3.94
C GLY A 38 7.82 10.96 2.62
N VAL A 39 6.69 11.65 2.73
CA VAL A 39 5.81 11.98 1.59
C VAL A 39 6.54 12.81 0.54
N ALA A 40 7.24 13.88 0.96
CA ALA A 40 7.95 14.79 0.06
C ALA A 40 9.05 14.09 -0.75
N ARG A 41 9.76 13.12 -0.14
CA ARG A 41 10.79 12.33 -0.85
C ARG A 41 10.18 11.44 -1.93
N LEU A 42 9.09 10.72 -1.61
CA LEU A 42 8.43 9.89 -2.61
C LEU A 42 7.77 10.71 -3.72
N ALA A 43 7.24 11.88 -3.40
CA ALA A 43 6.72 12.81 -4.39
C ALA A 43 7.82 13.28 -5.37
N ALA A 44 9.01 13.62 -4.86
CA ALA A 44 10.17 13.96 -5.68
C ALA A 44 10.64 12.78 -6.56
N GLU A 45 10.64 11.55 -6.05
CA GLU A 45 10.98 10.38 -6.86
C GLU A 45 9.91 10.07 -7.92
N ALA A 46 8.62 10.27 -7.61
CA ALA A 46 7.54 10.18 -8.60
C ALA A 46 7.69 11.22 -9.72
N GLN A 47 8.06 12.46 -9.36
CA GLN A 47 8.39 13.51 -10.33
C GLN A 47 9.58 13.10 -11.22
N ARG A 48 10.63 12.55 -10.62
CA ARG A 48 11.83 12.06 -11.36
C ARG A 48 11.48 10.89 -12.30
N LEU A 49 10.56 10.01 -11.92
CA LEU A 49 10.08 8.89 -12.74
C LEU A 49 9.24 9.36 -13.95
N GLY A 50 8.84 10.62 -14.00
CA GLY A 50 8.06 11.19 -15.09
C GLY A 50 6.62 10.70 -15.15
N VAL A 51 6.07 10.18 -14.04
CA VAL A 51 4.66 9.79 -14.00
C VAL A 51 3.75 11.02 -14.03
N ASP A 52 2.61 10.90 -14.65
CA ASP A 52 1.62 11.99 -14.78
C ASP A 52 0.70 12.14 -13.55
N THR A 53 0.58 11.07 -12.76
CA THR A 53 -0.35 10.99 -11.63
C THR A 53 0.26 10.19 -10.49
N VAL A 54 -0.01 10.63 -9.26
CA VAL A 54 0.22 9.84 -8.03
C VAL A 54 -1.09 9.67 -7.27
N ALA A 55 -1.16 8.69 -6.37
CA ALA A 55 -2.32 8.49 -5.51
C ALA A 55 -1.93 8.65 -4.04
N VAL A 56 -2.76 9.37 -3.28
CA VAL A 56 -2.62 9.55 -1.82
C VAL A 56 -3.76 8.87 -1.08
N GLY A 57 -3.56 8.57 0.20
CA GLY A 57 -4.62 8.01 1.05
C GLY A 57 -5.71 9.03 1.32
N GLU A 58 -5.33 10.19 1.83
CA GLU A 58 -6.23 11.25 2.30
C GLU A 58 -5.90 12.61 1.66
N ALA A 59 -6.87 13.52 1.66
CA ALA A 59 -6.72 14.85 1.04
C ALA A 59 -5.59 15.68 1.68
N ALA A 60 -5.39 15.59 2.99
CA ALA A 60 -4.33 16.31 3.68
C ALA A 60 -2.89 15.90 3.25
N GLU A 61 -2.74 14.71 2.67
CA GLU A 61 -1.44 14.28 2.12
C GLU A 61 -1.13 14.97 0.78
N ALA A 62 -2.16 15.45 0.06
CA ALA A 62 -1.99 16.06 -1.25
C ALA A 62 -1.15 17.35 -1.20
N GLU A 63 -1.31 18.17 -0.16
CA GLU A 63 -0.53 19.41 0.03
C GLU A 63 0.98 19.13 0.09
N LYS A 64 1.38 18.13 0.89
CA LYS A 64 2.79 17.71 1.01
C LYS A 64 3.34 17.12 -0.28
N VAL A 65 2.49 16.44 -1.05
CA VAL A 65 2.88 15.90 -2.36
C VAL A 65 3.10 17.03 -3.36
N ARG A 66 2.25 18.07 -3.35
CA ARG A 66 2.36 19.22 -4.27
C ARG A 66 3.65 20.00 -4.15
N GLU A 67 4.30 19.99 -3.01
CA GLU A 67 5.60 20.65 -2.83
C GLU A 67 6.68 20.11 -3.78
N ARG A 68 6.54 18.87 -4.25
CA ARG A 68 7.56 18.14 -4.99
C ARG A 68 7.04 17.43 -6.25
N PHE A 69 5.73 17.50 -6.53
CA PHE A 69 5.11 16.83 -7.66
C PHE A 69 4.10 17.75 -8.35
N SER A 70 4.27 17.95 -9.65
CA SER A 70 3.48 18.89 -10.45
C SER A 70 2.29 18.26 -11.18
N GLY A 71 2.21 16.92 -11.22
CA GLY A 71 1.17 16.15 -11.91
C GLY A 71 -0.16 16.08 -11.17
N GLN A 72 -1.02 15.19 -11.61
CA GLN A 72 -2.33 14.93 -10.97
C GLN A 72 -2.17 14.13 -9.69
N ILE A 73 -3.05 14.37 -8.72
CA ILE A 73 -3.08 13.66 -7.44
C ILE A 73 -4.46 13.02 -7.27
N LEU A 74 -4.52 11.70 -7.20
CA LEU A 74 -5.73 10.96 -6.88
C LEU A 74 -5.84 10.75 -5.36
N VAL A 75 -6.87 11.30 -4.74
CA VAL A 75 -7.23 11.03 -3.33
C VAL A 75 -8.08 9.76 -3.28
N MET A 76 -7.53 8.70 -2.68
CA MET A 76 -8.18 7.39 -2.65
C MET A 76 -9.27 7.27 -1.58
N ALA A 77 -9.17 8.02 -0.46
CA ALA A 77 -10.25 8.08 0.51
C ALA A 77 -11.50 8.71 -0.13
N PRO A 78 -12.65 8.02 -0.13
CA PRO A 78 -13.86 8.57 -0.72
C PRO A 78 -14.28 9.86 -0.01
N TRP A 79 -14.58 10.89 -0.79
CA TRP A 79 -15.16 12.10 -0.26
C TRP A 79 -16.65 11.86 0.07
N HIS A 80 -17.10 12.50 1.14
CA HIS A 80 -18.51 12.51 1.55
C HIS A 80 -18.92 13.93 1.95
N PRO A 81 -20.15 14.37 1.70
CA PRO A 81 -20.64 15.72 2.04
C PRO A 81 -20.43 16.10 3.52
N ARG A 82 -20.45 15.11 4.42
CA ARG A 82 -20.17 15.32 5.86
C ARG A 82 -18.75 15.82 6.17
N LEU A 83 -17.83 15.67 5.24
CA LEU A 83 -16.45 16.17 5.37
C LEU A 83 -16.32 17.65 4.99
N GLY A 84 -17.46 18.30 4.64
CA GLY A 84 -17.47 19.68 4.18
C GLY A 84 -17.16 19.83 2.69
N ALA A 85 -17.33 21.07 2.22
CA ALA A 85 -16.95 21.45 0.87
C ALA A 85 -15.42 21.49 0.73
N PHE A 86 -14.93 21.43 -0.50
CA PHE A 86 -13.52 21.62 -0.83
C PHE A 86 -13.40 22.52 -2.05
N GLU A 87 -12.30 23.26 -2.12
CA GLU A 87 -12.02 24.12 -3.25
C GLU A 87 -11.70 23.31 -4.51
N PRO A 88 -12.15 23.78 -5.69
CA PRO A 88 -11.81 23.18 -6.96
C PRO A 88 -10.30 23.22 -7.21
N ASP A 89 -9.73 22.08 -7.53
CA ASP A 89 -8.35 21.96 -7.95
C ASP A 89 -8.30 21.05 -9.19
N PRO A 90 -7.94 21.57 -10.37
CA PRO A 90 -7.94 20.80 -11.62
C PRO A 90 -6.93 19.64 -11.61
N LYS A 91 -5.95 19.70 -10.72
CA LYS A 91 -4.94 18.64 -10.54
C LYS A 91 -5.31 17.62 -9.47
N LEU A 92 -6.45 17.79 -8.77
CA LEU A 92 -6.90 16.90 -7.72
C LEU A 92 -8.08 16.07 -8.20
N LEU A 93 -7.89 14.76 -8.27
CA LEU A 93 -8.95 13.80 -8.53
C LEU A 93 -9.48 13.27 -7.18
N ARG A 94 -10.76 13.38 -6.93
CA ARG A 94 -11.38 12.85 -5.72
C ARG A 94 -12.18 11.59 -6.01
N THR A 95 -12.29 10.72 -5.03
CA THR A 95 -13.05 9.48 -5.14
C THR A 95 -14.47 9.67 -4.62
N VAL A 96 -15.46 9.22 -5.39
CA VAL A 96 -16.86 9.09 -5.02
C VAL A 96 -17.19 7.61 -4.84
N ALA A 97 -17.80 7.25 -3.71
CA ALA A 97 -18.13 5.86 -3.38
C ALA A 97 -19.54 5.68 -2.78
N HIS A 98 -20.34 6.74 -2.77
CA HIS A 98 -21.70 6.75 -2.20
C HIS A 98 -22.66 7.54 -3.10
N VAL A 99 -23.92 7.19 -3.09
CA VAL A 99 -24.98 7.87 -3.88
C VAL A 99 -25.09 9.33 -3.46
N GLU A 100 -25.06 9.61 -2.16
CA GLU A 100 -25.11 10.96 -1.60
C GLU A 100 -23.95 11.84 -2.06
N SER A 101 -22.77 11.24 -2.20
CA SER A 101 -21.58 11.94 -2.73
C SER A 101 -21.74 12.26 -4.22
N ALA A 102 -22.26 11.33 -5.00
CA ALA A 102 -22.54 11.56 -6.42
C ALA A 102 -23.62 12.66 -6.60
N GLN A 103 -24.65 12.64 -5.78
CA GLN A 103 -25.70 13.68 -5.78
C GLN A 103 -25.12 15.05 -5.44
N ALA A 104 -24.32 15.16 -4.39
CA ALA A 104 -23.72 16.41 -3.95
C ALA A 104 -22.71 17.00 -4.97
N MET A 105 -22.07 16.15 -5.78
CA MET A 105 -21.14 16.57 -6.82
C MET A 105 -21.82 16.88 -8.17
N ALA A 106 -23.10 16.51 -8.34
CA ALA A 106 -23.82 16.74 -9.59
C ALA A 106 -23.87 18.22 -9.96
N GLY A 107 -23.38 18.56 -11.16
CA GLY A 107 -23.30 19.95 -11.64
C GLY A 107 -22.01 20.69 -11.24
N SER A 108 -21.11 20.05 -10.51
CA SER A 108 -19.79 20.60 -10.20
C SER A 108 -18.79 20.36 -11.36
N ASN A 109 -17.74 21.20 -11.44
CA ASN A 109 -16.63 21.01 -12.37
C ASN A 109 -15.49 20.15 -11.78
N HIS A 110 -15.70 19.50 -10.65
CA HIS A 110 -14.68 18.65 -10.04
C HIS A 110 -14.55 17.34 -10.81
N ARG A 111 -13.31 16.97 -11.13
CA ARG A 111 -13.01 15.67 -11.74
C ARG A 111 -13.04 14.59 -10.67
N MET A 112 -13.92 13.62 -10.84
CA MET A 112 -14.16 12.57 -9.87
C MET A 112 -13.84 11.19 -10.44
N VAL A 113 -13.28 10.33 -9.59
CA VAL A 113 -13.13 8.90 -9.83
C VAL A 113 -14.22 8.17 -9.05
N VAL A 114 -14.98 7.32 -9.71
CA VAL A 114 -16.10 6.57 -9.09
C VAL A 114 -15.60 5.20 -8.64
N GLU A 115 -15.63 4.93 -7.33
CA GLU A 115 -15.24 3.61 -6.81
C GLU A 115 -16.41 2.63 -6.88
N LEU A 116 -16.16 1.47 -7.47
CA LEU A 116 -17.10 0.35 -7.54
C LEU A 116 -16.79 -0.67 -6.46
N ARG A 117 -17.84 -1.25 -5.88
CA ARG A 117 -17.70 -2.24 -4.82
C ARG A 117 -17.18 -3.57 -5.37
N THR A 118 -16.07 -4.01 -4.81
CA THR A 118 -15.45 -5.31 -5.06
C THR A 118 -15.76 -6.29 -3.93
N ALA A 119 -15.36 -7.54 -4.06
CA ALA A 119 -15.45 -8.55 -3.01
C ALA A 119 -14.69 -8.20 -1.72
N MET A 120 -13.89 -7.12 -1.73
CA MET A 120 -13.27 -6.57 -0.52
C MET A 120 -14.31 -5.94 0.43
N ASN A 121 -15.47 -5.49 -0.08
CA ASN A 121 -16.57 -4.87 0.67
C ASN A 121 -16.13 -3.70 1.58
N ARG A 122 -15.16 -2.90 1.13
CA ARG A 122 -14.67 -1.73 1.89
C ARG A 122 -15.47 -0.48 1.61
N SER A 123 -15.53 -0.09 0.36
CA SER A 123 -16.22 1.10 -0.16
C SER A 123 -16.60 0.87 -1.62
N GLY A 124 -17.35 1.78 -2.19
CA GLY A 124 -17.75 1.74 -3.60
C GLY A 124 -19.24 1.46 -3.80
N LEU A 125 -19.75 1.90 -4.93
CA LEU A 125 -21.13 1.67 -5.36
C LEU A 125 -21.29 0.20 -5.78
N ASP A 126 -22.28 -0.48 -5.21
CA ASP A 126 -22.76 -1.75 -5.74
C ASP A 126 -23.67 -1.52 -6.97
N PRO A 127 -24.08 -2.58 -7.69
CA PRO A 127 -24.90 -2.40 -8.91
C PRO A 127 -26.18 -1.60 -8.69
N ALA A 128 -26.88 -1.79 -7.58
CA ALA A 128 -28.12 -1.07 -7.27
C ALA A 128 -27.85 0.42 -6.97
N GLN A 129 -26.80 0.69 -6.19
CA GLN A 129 -26.36 2.05 -5.90
C GLN A 129 -25.80 2.76 -7.13
N LEU A 130 -25.09 2.05 -8.01
CA LEU A 130 -24.62 2.58 -9.29
C LEU A 130 -25.80 3.02 -10.16
N GLU A 131 -26.85 2.22 -10.25
CA GLU A 131 -28.06 2.58 -10.99
C GLU A 131 -28.72 3.81 -10.41
N GLN A 132 -28.87 3.90 -9.10
CA GLN A 132 -29.40 5.10 -8.43
C GLN A 132 -28.53 6.35 -8.69
N ALA A 133 -27.22 6.18 -8.77
CA ALA A 133 -26.29 7.29 -8.97
C ALA A 133 -26.16 7.73 -10.44
N ARG A 134 -26.55 6.93 -11.44
CA ARG A 134 -26.30 7.17 -12.88
C ARG A 134 -26.69 8.58 -13.33
N GLY A 135 -27.82 9.09 -12.90
CA GLY A 135 -28.29 10.44 -13.23
C GLY A 135 -27.39 11.54 -12.71
N TYR A 136 -26.78 11.35 -11.56
CA TYR A 136 -25.83 12.28 -10.94
C TYR A 136 -24.45 12.18 -11.56
N LEU A 137 -23.96 10.94 -11.84
CA LEU A 137 -22.63 10.68 -12.40
C LEU A 137 -22.44 11.31 -13.78
N ARG A 138 -23.51 11.48 -14.58
CA ARG A 138 -23.48 12.16 -15.88
C ARG A 138 -23.34 13.67 -15.78
N ARG A 139 -23.44 14.25 -14.59
CA ARG A 139 -23.52 15.70 -14.35
C ARG A 139 -22.23 16.28 -13.77
N PHE A 140 -21.14 15.51 -13.71
CA PHE A 140 -19.81 16.00 -13.39
C PHE A 140 -18.76 15.30 -14.29
N PRO A 141 -17.56 15.92 -14.47
CA PRO A 141 -16.49 15.33 -15.28
C PRO A 141 -15.94 14.06 -14.63
N SER A 142 -16.20 12.90 -15.25
CA SER A 142 -15.62 11.64 -14.78
C SER A 142 -14.13 11.56 -15.10
N ALA A 143 -13.33 11.10 -14.14
CA ALA A 143 -11.93 10.71 -14.33
C ALA A 143 -11.76 9.18 -14.35
N GLY A 144 -12.87 8.44 -14.46
CA GLY A 144 -12.90 6.99 -14.58
C GLY A 144 -13.37 6.28 -13.31
N TRP A 145 -13.13 4.97 -13.27
CA TRP A 145 -13.63 4.03 -12.29
C TRP A 145 -12.51 3.47 -11.43
N ALA A 146 -12.71 3.32 -10.14
CA ALA A 146 -11.73 2.75 -9.24
C ALA A 146 -12.17 1.38 -8.73
N LEU A 147 -11.23 0.41 -8.73
CA LEU A 147 -11.41 -0.91 -8.13
C LEU A 147 -10.37 -1.13 -7.04
N HIS A 148 -10.81 -1.30 -5.79
CA HIS A 148 -9.93 -1.75 -4.72
C HIS A 148 -10.09 -3.25 -4.52
N LEU A 149 -9.21 -4.02 -5.18
CA LEU A 149 -9.31 -5.47 -5.25
C LEU A 149 -8.74 -6.15 -4.00
N PRO A 150 -9.28 -7.30 -3.57
CA PRO A 150 -8.72 -8.08 -2.48
C PRO A 150 -7.36 -8.67 -2.84
N LEU A 151 -6.53 -8.94 -1.84
CA LEU A 151 -5.24 -9.63 -2.02
C LEU A 151 -5.41 -11.14 -2.28
N ALA A 152 -6.51 -11.71 -1.79
CA ALA A 152 -6.83 -13.13 -1.97
C ALA A 152 -7.73 -13.34 -3.18
N GLY A 153 -7.59 -14.48 -3.84
CA GLY A 153 -8.36 -14.85 -5.03
C GLY A 153 -7.69 -14.38 -6.34
N ASP A 154 -8.46 -14.41 -7.42
CA ASP A 154 -8.03 -13.93 -8.73
C ASP A 154 -8.47 -12.47 -8.94
N PRO A 155 -7.55 -11.51 -8.90
CA PRO A 155 -7.90 -10.09 -9.05
C PRO A 155 -8.32 -9.74 -10.50
N VAL A 156 -7.92 -10.53 -11.51
CA VAL A 156 -8.34 -10.30 -12.90
C VAL A 156 -9.79 -10.70 -13.07
N ALA A 157 -10.16 -11.90 -12.59
CA ALA A 157 -11.54 -12.38 -12.64
C ALA A 157 -12.48 -11.44 -11.85
N GLU A 158 -12.05 -10.97 -10.68
CA GLU A 158 -12.84 -10.03 -9.87
C GLU A 158 -13.01 -8.68 -10.56
N ALA A 159 -11.93 -8.13 -11.16
CA ALA A 159 -12.03 -6.88 -11.91
C ALA A 159 -13.00 -6.99 -13.08
N LEU A 160 -12.92 -8.07 -13.87
CA LEU A 160 -13.83 -8.30 -14.99
C LEU A 160 -15.28 -8.41 -14.51
N ARG A 161 -15.53 -9.22 -13.49
CA ARG A 161 -16.88 -9.37 -12.92
C ARG A 161 -17.52 -8.03 -12.55
N VAL A 162 -16.74 -7.14 -11.89
CA VAL A 162 -17.25 -5.82 -11.46
C VAL A 162 -17.47 -4.90 -12.65
N LEU A 163 -16.54 -4.86 -13.60
CA LEU A 163 -16.62 -3.98 -14.77
C LEU A 163 -17.73 -4.42 -15.74
N GLU A 164 -17.89 -5.71 -15.98
CA GLU A 164 -18.98 -6.28 -16.77
C GLU A 164 -20.34 -5.96 -16.14
N GLY A 165 -20.47 -6.14 -14.80
CA GLY A 165 -21.68 -5.80 -14.06
C GLY A 165 -22.04 -4.30 -14.08
N ALA A 166 -21.06 -3.42 -14.30
CA ALA A 166 -21.22 -2.00 -14.44
C ALA A 166 -21.32 -1.51 -15.90
N ALA A 167 -21.22 -2.42 -16.88
CA ALA A 167 -21.18 -2.15 -18.33
C ALA A 167 -20.04 -1.20 -18.75
N ILE A 168 -18.83 -1.39 -18.16
CA ILE A 168 -17.63 -0.58 -18.43
C ILE A 168 -16.68 -1.38 -19.33
N SER A 169 -16.57 -0.96 -20.61
CA SER A 169 -15.72 -1.62 -21.61
C SER A 169 -15.28 -0.69 -22.76
N GLY A 170 -15.69 0.58 -22.73
CA GLY A 170 -15.50 1.52 -23.83
C GLY A 170 -14.11 2.17 -23.92
N PRO A 171 -13.77 2.80 -25.06
CA PRO A 171 -12.46 3.41 -25.31
C PRO A 171 -12.18 4.66 -24.47
N ASP A 172 -13.21 5.35 -24.01
CA ASP A 172 -13.07 6.56 -23.19
C ASP A 172 -13.04 6.26 -21.69
N GLU A 173 -13.05 4.97 -21.34
CA GLU A 173 -13.09 4.54 -19.96
C GLU A 173 -11.68 4.38 -19.38
N THR A 174 -11.45 5.00 -18.23
CA THR A 174 -10.23 4.81 -17.42
C THR A 174 -10.56 3.99 -16.19
N VAL A 175 -9.77 2.95 -15.90
CA VAL A 175 -9.97 2.08 -14.72
C VAL A 175 -8.72 2.06 -13.85
N TRP A 176 -8.86 2.57 -12.63
CA TRP A 176 -7.83 2.65 -11.59
C TRP A 176 -7.87 1.40 -10.73
N VAL A 177 -6.97 0.46 -10.96
CA VAL A 177 -6.97 -0.85 -10.29
C VAL A 177 -5.88 -0.96 -9.21
N SER A 178 -6.16 -1.71 -8.14
CA SER A 178 -5.13 -2.12 -7.17
C SER A 178 -4.78 -3.61 -7.35
N HIS A 179 -3.57 -4.01 -6.92
CA HIS A 179 -3.12 -5.41 -6.88
C HIS A 179 -3.08 -6.16 -8.22
N VAL A 180 -3.13 -5.43 -9.33
CA VAL A 180 -3.02 -5.97 -10.70
C VAL A 180 -1.74 -5.41 -11.32
N LEU A 181 -0.71 -6.25 -11.43
CA LEU A 181 0.62 -5.89 -11.94
C LEU A 181 1.14 -6.96 -12.90
N ASP A 182 2.11 -6.60 -13.72
CA ASP A 182 2.88 -7.48 -14.59
C ASP A 182 1.97 -8.38 -15.49
N GLY A 183 2.08 -9.68 -15.37
CA GLY A 183 1.27 -10.63 -16.13
C GLY A 183 -0.23 -10.48 -15.94
N LYS A 184 -0.68 -10.11 -14.73
CA LYS A 184 -2.09 -9.86 -14.43
C LYS A 184 -2.61 -8.59 -15.12
N LEU A 185 -1.81 -7.53 -15.16
CA LEU A 185 -2.16 -6.30 -15.89
C LEU A 185 -2.30 -6.59 -17.40
N ARG A 186 -1.34 -7.31 -17.95
CA ARG A 186 -1.41 -7.74 -19.35
C ARG A 186 -2.62 -8.66 -19.64
N ALA A 187 -2.98 -9.54 -18.70
CA ALA A 187 -4.16 -10.41 -18.84
C ALA A 187 -5.45 -9.58 -18.81
N LEU A 188 -5.56 -8.60 -17.93
CA LEU A 188 -6.71 -7.70 -17.87
C LEU A 188 -6.81 -6.84 -19.13
N HIS A 189 -5.70 -6.29 -19.62
CA HIS A 189 -5.66 -5.48 -20.84
C HIS A 189 -6.10 -6.28 -22.09
N ARG A 190 -5.70 -7.56 -22.21
CA ARG A 190 -6.19 -8.40 -23.31
C ARG A 190 -7.70 -8.61 -23.32
N ARG A 191 -8.34 -8.59 -22.15
CA ARG A 191 -9.79 -8.74 -22.01
C ARG A 191 -10.54 -7.42 -22.18
N LEU A 192 -9.87 -6.29 -21.95
CA LEU A 192 -10.41 -4.93 -22.04
C LEU A 192 -9.46 -4.05 -22.85
N PRO A 193 -9.25 -4.34 -24.14
CA PRO A 193 -8.22 -3.65 -24.95
C PRO A 193 -8.55 -2.18 -25.20
N ALA A 194 -9.81 -1.79 -25.15
CA ALA A 194 -10.26 -0.40 -25.33
C ALA A 194 -10.14 0.46 -24.06
N VAL A 195 -10.07 -0.16 -22.86
CA VAL A 195 -10.06 0.53 -21.59
C VAL A 195 -8.65 0.96 -21.20
N THR A 196 -8.49 2.20 -20.77
CA THR A 196 -7.23 2.67 -20.19
C THR A 196 -7.08 2.16 -18.75
N LEU A 197 -6.10 1.25 -18.52
CA LEU A 197 -5.82 0.70 -17.20
C LEU A 197 -4.75 1.51 -16.46
N ARG A 198 -5.05 1.91 -15.23
CA ARG A 198 -4.18 2.69 -14.33
C ARG A 198 -3.89 1.89 -13.04
N PRO A 199 -2.83 1.06 -13.02
CA PRO A 199 -2.50 0.28 -11.82
C PRO A 199 -1.93 1.17 -10.71
N ARG A 200 -2.58 1.18 -9.53
CA ARG A 200 -2.15 1.93 -8.34
C ARG A 200 -1.23 1.05 -7.49
N VAL A 201 0.01 1.47 -7.33
CA VAL A 201 1.07 0.64 -6.74
C VAL A 201 1.79 1.35 -5.61
N GLY A 202 1.79 0.75 -4.43
CA GLY A 202 2.51 1.26 -3.25
C GLY A 202 3.67 0.34 -2.86
N THR A 203 3.42 -0.64 -2.00
CA THR A 203 4.45 -1.50 -1.40
C THR A 203 5.36 -2.18 -2.42
N ALA A 204 4.80 -2.72 -3.51
CA ALA A 204 5.58 -3.39 -4.55
C ALA A 204 6.52 -2.42 -5.28
N LEU A 205 6.14 -1.15 -5.45
CA LEU A 205 6.99 -0.12 -6.02
C LEU A 205 8.08 0.28 -5.03
N TRP A 206 7.70 0.79 -3.85
CA TRP A 206 8.64 1.44 -2.96
C TRP A 206 9.52 0.49 -2.15
N LEU A 207 9.01 -0.71 -1.81
CA LEU A 207 9.65 -1.70 -0.93
C LEU A 207 9.87 -3.07 -1.60
N GLY A 208 9.68 -3.18 -2.90
CA GLY A 208 9.70 -4.47 -3.62
C GLY A 208 11.10 -5.11 -3.69
N ASP A 209 12.15 -4.34 -3.86
CA ASP A 209 13.53 -4.87 -3.78
C ASP A 209 14.09 -4.72 -2.36
N ARG A 210 13.85 -5.74 -1.54
CA ARG A 210 14.34 -5.76 -0.15
C ARG A 210 15.85 -5.66 -0.03
N LYS A 211 16.60 -6.04 -1.05
CA LYS A 211 18.08 -5.99 -1.04
C LYS A 211 18.62 -4.56 -1.20
N ALA A 212 17.75 -3.60 -1.55
CA ALA A 212 18.08 -2.18 -1.54
C ALA A 212 18.13 -1.58 -0.12
N PHE A 213 17.71 -2.32 0.91
CA PHE A 213 17.56 -1.83 2.28
C PHE A 213 18.43 -2.62 3.25
N GLN A 214 19.12 -1.91 4.13
CA GLN A 214 19.87 -2.49 5.23
C GLN A 214 19.53 -1.75 6.52
N ALA A 215 18.92 -2.46 7.48
CA ALA A 215 18.71 -1.94 8.83
C ALA A 215 19.83 -2.41 9.75
N THR A 216 20.47 -1.48 10.46
CA THR A 216 21.55 -1.76 11.40
C THR A 216 21.25 -1.16 12.76
N ALA A 217 21.67 -1.87 13.82
CA ALA A 217 21.56 -1.40 15.20
C ALA A 217 22.95 -1.39 15.83
N THR A 218 23.21 -0.39 16.67
CA THR A 218 24.47 -0.29 17.42
C THR A 218 24.41 -1.19 18.64
N VAL A 219 25.47 -1.93 18.92
CA VAL A 219 25.66 -2.61 20.22
C VAL A 219 25.98 -1.55 21.27
N LEU A 220 25.10 -1.39 22.24
CA LEU A 220 25.22 -0.40 23.32
C LEU A 220 26.01 -0.98 24.50
N ASP A 221 25.83 -2.27 24.77
CA ASP A 221 26.51 -2.96 25.86
C ASP A 221 26.62 -4.45 25.59
N VAL A 222 27.56 -5.12 26.28
CA VAL A 222 27.84 -6.56 26.16
C VAL A 222 28.07 -7.14 27.55
N HIS A 223 27.18 -8.03 27.98
CA HIS A 223 27.30 -8.71 29.27
C HIS A 223 27.63 -10.19 29.08
N ARG A 224 28.68 -10.69 29.73
CA ARG A 224 28.90 -12.12 29.83
C ARG A 224 28.00 -12.71 30.89
N LEU A 225 27.17 -13.68 30.51
CA LEU A 225 26.20 -14.32 31.41
C LEU A 225 26.46 -15.83 31.44
N SER A 226 26.43 -16.39 32.65
CA SER A 226 26.48 -17.84 32.86
C SER A 226 25.14 -18.51 32.59
N ARG A 227 25.16 -19.80 32.37
CA ARG A 227 24.00 -20.66 32.29
C ARG A 227 23.08 -20.42 33.49
N ARG A 228 21.74 -20.38 33.24
CA ARG A 228 20.66 -20.12 34.22
C ARG A 228 20.59 -18.69 34.74
N THR A 229 21.46 -17.77 34.33
CA THR A 229 21.31 -16.35 34.67
C THR A 229 20.03 -15.80 34.04
N PRO A 230 19.14 -15.15 34.81
CA PRO A 230 17.94 -14.52 34.26
C PRO A 230 18.30 -13.24 33.51
N TYR A 231 17.52 -12.91 32.45
CA TYR A 231 17.71 -11.70 31.66
C TYR A 231 16.37 -11.17 31.08
N GLY A 232 16.34 -9.87 30.80
CA GLY A 232 15.24 -9.16 30.17
C GLY A 232 14.01 -9.02 31.05
N TYR A 233 13.03 -8.26 30.59
CA TYR A 233 11.78 -7.97 31.35
C TYR A 233 10.99 -9.21 31.75
N ARG A 234 11.04 -10.28 30.96
CA ARG A 234 10.30 -11.52 31.22
C ARG A 234 11.15 -12.55 31.97
N GLN A 235 12.30 -12.15 32.50
CA GLN A 235 13.22 -13.00 33.31
C GLN A 235 13.49 -14.38 32.66
N ARG A 236 13.73 -14.38 31.35
CA ARG A 236 14.16 -15.58 30.65
C ARG A 236 15.55 -15.98 31.15
N THR A 237 15.84 -17.27 31.17
CA THR A 237 17.14 -17.77 31.63
C THR A 237 18.05 -18.18 30.49
N MET A 238 19.35 -17.92 30.65
CA MET A 238 20.38 -18.39 29.73
C MET A 238 20.43 -19.91 29.70
N LYS A 239 20.37 -20.50 28.51
CA LYS A 239 20.43 -21.97 28.35
C LYS A 239 21.85 -22.51 28.46
N ARG A 240 22.88 -21.67 28.22
CA ARG A 240 24.30 -21.94 28.28
C ARG A 240 25.06 -20.65 28.58
N ASP A 241 26.31 -20.74 28.92
CA ASP A 241 27.19 -19.57 29.01
C ASP A 241 27.25 -18.83 27.67
N GLY A 242 27.32 -17.52 27.72
CA GLY A 242 27.29 -16.70 26.51
C GLY A 242 27.32 -15.22 26.79
N TYR A 243 26.95 -14.46 25.78
CA TYR A 243 26.89 -13.00 25.84
C TYR A 243 25.45 -12.50 25.59
N LEU A 244 25.02 -11.55 26.40
CA LEU A 244 23.85 -10.73 26.16
C LEU A 244 24.27 -9.43 25.50
N LEU A 245 23.74 -9.13 24.31
CA LEU A 245 23.98 -7.88 23.63
C LEU A 245 22.80 -6.95 23.86
N VAL A 246 23.07 -5.76 24.38
CA VAL A 246 22.09 -4.68 24.44
C VAL A 246 22.20 -3.86 23.15
N LEU A 247 21.13 -3.84 22.37
CA LEU A 247 21.13 -3.19 21.05
C LEU A 247 20.26 -1.93 21.08
N SER A 248 20.68 -0.94 20.29
CA SER A 248 19.85 0.21 20.00
C SER A 248 18.65 -0.18 19.12
N GLY A 249 17.53 0.48 19.37
CA GLY A 249 16.28 0.16 18.69
C GLY A 249 15.48 -0.93 19.41
N GLY A 250 14.19 -0.92 19.20
CA GLY A 250 13.24 -1.84 19.82
C GLY A 250 11.83 -1.62 19.31
N THR A 251 10.82 -2.01 20.09
CA THR A 251 9.41 -1.92 19.70
C THR A 251 8.96 -0.51 19.35
N GLY A 252 9.51 0.52 20.00
CA GLY A 252 9.26 1.93 19.63
C GLY A 252 9.71 2.31 18.21
N HIS A 253 10.59 1.50 17.61
CA HIS A 253 11.03 1.63 16.21
C HIS A 253 10.38 0.57 15.30
N GLY A 254 9.37 -0.15 15.78
CA GLY A 254 8.71 -1.22 15.04
C GLY A 254 9.48 -2.55 14.99
N VAL A 255 10.65 -2.65 15.65
CA VAL A 255 11.45 -3.88 15.65
C VAL A 255 10.77 -4.94 16.53
N GLY A 256 10.54 -6.13 15.97
CA GLY A 256 9.86 -7.22 16.66
C GLY A 256 8.34 -7.07 16.74
N LEU A 257 7.76 -6.03 16.15
CA LEU A 257 6.31 -5.89 16.00
C LEU A 257 5.87 -6.58 14.69
N GLU A 258 4.80 -7.35 14.80
CA GLU A 258 4.16 -7.98 13.64
C GLU A 258 2.72 -7.49 13.52
N ALA A 259 2.31 -7.18 12.28
CA ALA A 259 0.91 -6.91 11.98
C ALA A 259 0.07 -8.19 12.22
N PRO A 260 -1.20 -8.06 12.66
CA PRO A 260 -2.10 -9.21 12.79
C PRO A 260 -2.16 -10.00 11.48
N ARG A 261 -1.91 -11.30 11.55
CA ARG A 261 -1.96 -12.20 10.40
C ARG A 261 -3.26 -13.00 10.43
N SER A 262 -4.20 -12.67 9.56
CA SER A 262 -5.28 -13.59 9.25
C SER A 262 -4.85 -14.46 8.06
N VAL A 263 -4.81 -15.77 8.26
CA VAL A 263 -4.47 -16.71 7.19
C VAL A 263 -5.63 -17.64 6.90
N ARG A 264 -5.91 -17.87 5.62
CA ARG A 264 -6.85 -18.88 5.15
C ARG A 264 -6.09 -20.11 4.70
N GLY A 265 -6.65 -21.31 4.98
CA GLY A 265 -6.06 -22.60 4.63
C GLY A 265 -5.38 -23.31 5.79
N LEU A 266 -5.34 -24.65 5.74
CA LEU A 266 -4.80 -25.49 6.81
C LEU A 266 -3.28 -25.33 6.99
N LEU A 267 -2.50 -25.34 5.90
CA LEU A 267 -1.04 -25.22 5.96
C LEU A 267 -0.55 -23.90 6.57
N PRO A 268 -1.05 -22.71 6.16
CA PRO A 268 -0.68 -21.44 6.79
C PRO A 268 -1.10 -21.37 8.27
N ARG A 269 -2.27 -21.94 8.65
CA ARG A 269 -2.72 -22.02 10.05
C ARG A 269 -1.82 -22.90 10.88
N ALA A 270 -1.46 -24.09 10.37
CA ALA A 270 -0.52 -25.00 11.03
C ALA A 270 0.85 -24.35 11.23
N LYS A 271 1.36 -23.60 10.24
CA LYS A 271 2.61 -22.84 10.36
C LYS A 271 2.56 -21.78 11.47
N LEU A 272 1.46 -21.01 11.55
CA LEU A 272 1.26 -20.03 12.64
C LEU A 272 1.17 -20.69 14.01
N ALA A 273 0.45 -21.80 14.12
CA ALA A 273 0.36 -22.57 15.35
C ALA A 273 1.74 -23.11 15.79
N ALA A 274 2.52 -23.63 14.85
CA ALA A 274 3.89 -24.09 15.12
C ALA A 274 4.80 -22.96 15.60
N ILE A 275 4.74 -21.77 14.97
CA ILE A 275 5.48 -20.58 15.42
C ILE A 275 5.04 -20.15 16.83
N GLY A 276 3.73 -20.17 17.12
CA GLY A 276 3.18 -19.88 18.43
C GLY A 276 3.66 -20.85 19.50
N LEU A 277 3.66 -22.15 19.21
CA LEU A 277 4.16 -23.21 20.13
C LEU A 277 5.68 -23.07 20.38
N LEU A 278 6.48 -22.80 19.35
CA LEU A 278 7.92 -22.52 19.49
C LEU A 278 8.15 -21.27 20.37
N GLY A 279 7.31 -20.23 20.19
CA GLY A 279 7.34 -19.03 21.02
C GLY A 279 6.99 -19.29 22.48
N ALA A 280 5.94 -20.07 22.73
CA ALA A 280 5.54 -20.50 24.07
C ALA A 280 6.64 -21.37 24.74
N GLY A 281 7.33 -22.20 23.96
CA GLY A 281 8.49 -22.98 24.43
C GLY A 281 9.80 -22.17 24.58
N GLY A 282 9.74 -20.84 24.48
CA GLY A 282 10.93 -19.96 24.64
C GLY A 282 11.94 -20.04 23.50
N ARG A 283 11.56 -20.57 22.33
CA ARG A 283 12.40 -20.69 21.13
C ARG A 283 12.11 -19.58 20.12
N THR A 284 11.93 -18.35 20.59
CA THR A 284 11.85 -17.17 19.69
C THR A 284 13.24 -16.71 19.29
N LEU A 285 13.48 -16.62 18.00
CA LEU A 285 14.71 -16.02 17.48
C LEU A 285 14.66 -14.50 17.65
N SER A 286 15.80 -13.89 17.90
CA SER A 286 15.95 -12.45 17.87
C SER A 286 15.63 -11.91 16.46
N PRO A 287 15.00 -10.73 16.31
CA PRO A 287 14.84 -10.08 15.02
C PRO A 287 16.20 -9.59 14.44
N TYR A 288 17.25 -9.60 15.24
CA TYR A 288 18.58 -9.15 14.83
C TYR A 288 19.45 -10.28 14.34
N VAL A 289 20.29 -9.97 13.36
CA VAL A 289 21.33 -10.85 12.81
C VAL A 289 22.68 -10.36 13.31
N VAL A 290 23.47 -11.23 13.94
CA VAL A 290 24.81 -10.93 14.44
C VAL A 290 25.78 -11.92 13.82
N GLY A 291 26.82 -11.43 13.14
CA GLY A 291 27.79 -12.29 12.45
C GLY A 291 27.16 -13.21 11.40
N GLY A 292 26.16 -12.73 10.65
CA GLY A 292 25.45 -13.51 9.63
C GLY A 292 24.44 -14.54 10.18
N ARG A 293 24.23 -14.60 11.49
CA ARG A 293 23.32 -15.58 12.13
C ARG A 293 22.24 -14.89 12.95
N GLN A 294 21.02 -15.34 12.78
CA GLN A 294 19.92 -14.99 13.67
C GLN A 294 20.02 -15.84 14.95
N ARG A 295 20.01 -15.21 16.10
CA ARG A 295 20.27 -15.85 17.40
C ARG A 295 19.08 -15.75 18.35
#